data_6fc59d5d4f3759594fc28a89967a777e
#
_entry.id   6fc59d5d4f3759594fc28a89967a777e
#
_cell.length_a   1.000
_cell.length_b   1.000
_cell.length_c   1.000
_cell.angle_alpha   90.00
_cell.angle_beta   90.00
_cell.angle_gamma   90.00
#
_symmetry.space_group_name_H-M   'P 1'
#
loop_
_entity.id
_entity.type
_entity.pdbx_description
1 polymer ?
#
loop_
_entity_poly.entity_id
_entity_poly.type
_entity_poly.pdbx_seq_one_letter_code
_entity_poly.pdbx_strand_id
1 'polypeptide(L)' 'MSGLKYYQRILYIMELTEKRKTGAPAELAIKRGVTERTVYNIMESLRYTEAGSIEYSKPDRSYIFSNKI' A
#
# COMPACT_ATOMS: atom_id res chain seq x y z
N MET A 1 -18.81 10.98 -1.82
CA MET A 1 -18.92 9.77 -1.06
C MET A 1 -17.59 9.24 -0.66
N SER A 2 -17.34 9.24 0.62
CA SER A 2 -16.03 8.88 1.17
C SER A 2 -15.67 7.42 0.92
N GLY A 3 -16.64 6.52 0.92
CA GLY A 3 -16.37 5.12 0.72
C GLY A 3 -15.79 4.78 -0.64
N LEU A 4 -16.30 5.43 -1.69
CA LEU A 4 -15.81 5.21 -3.04
C LEU A 4 -14.37 5.70 -3.20
N LYS A 5 -14.07 6.88 -2.65
CA LYS A 5 -12.71 7.42 -2.70
C LYS A 5 -11.73 6.52 -1.96
N TYR A 6 -12.13 6.02 -0.81
CA TYR A 6 -11.29 5.11 -0.03
C TYR A 6 -11.00 3.84 -0.82
N TYR A 7 -12.02 3.27 -1.43
CA TYR A 7 -11.89 2.05 -2.22
C TYR A 7 -10.94 2.26 -3.40
N GLN A 8 -11.10 3.36 -4.12
CA GLN A 8 -10.22 3.67 -5.25
C GLN A 8 -8.77 3.85 -4.80
N ARG A 9 -8.58 4.47 -3.65
CA ARG A 9 -7.23 4.65 -3.08
C ARG A 9 -6.60 3.29 -2.74
N ILE A 10 -7.37 2.39 -2.18
CA ILE A 10 -6.91 1.04 -1.87
C ILE A 10 -6.49 0.31 -3.14
N LEU A 11 -7.34 0.34 -4.17
CA LEU A 11 -7.03 -0.32 -5.43
C LEU A 11 -5.76 0.22 -6.07
N TYR A 12 -5.56 1.54 -6.02
CA TYR A 12 -4.37 2.16 -6.57
C TYR A 12 -3.11 1.69 -5.83
N ILE A 13 -3.18 1.66 -4.51
CA ILE A 13 -2.06 1.21 -3.70
C ILE A 13 -1.76 -0.26 -3.94
N MET A 14 -2.77 -1.08 -4.06
CA MET A 14 -2.58 -2.50 -4.38
C MET A 14 -1.90 -2.69 -5.73
N GLU A 15 -2.30 -1.90 -6.72
CA GLU A 15 -1.67 -1.94 -8.03
C GLU A 15 -0.18 -1.56 -7.96
N LEU A 16 0.14 -0.49 -7.24
CA LEU A 16 1.52 -0.09 -7.06
C LEU A 16 2.32 -1.15 -6.30
N THR A 17 1.71 -1.78 -5.32
CA THR A 17 2.35 -2.85 -4.55
C THR A 17 2.69 -4.03 -5.45
N GLU A 18 1.76 -4.40 -6.31
CA GLU A 18 1.95 -5.49 -7.25
C GLU A 18 3.09 -5.20 -8.22
N LYS A 19 3.20 -3.96 -8.65
CA LYS A 19 4.26 -3.53 -9.57
C LYS A 19 5.56 -3.17 -8.86
N ARG A 20 5.57 -3.20 -7.53
CA ARG A 20 6.72 -2.83 -6.70
C ARG A 20 7.16 -1.39 -6.96
N LYS A 21 6.18 -0.49 -7.07
CA LYS A 21 6.41 0.93 -7.37
C LYS A 21 5.81 1.87 -6.35
N THR A 22 5.56 1.40 -5.13
CA THR A 22 4.98 2.28 -4.11
C THR A 22 5.96 3.33 -3.63
N GLY A 23 7.24 3.00 -3.62
CA GLY A 23 8.24 3.83 -3.00
C GLY A 23 8.22 3.66 -1.48
N ALA A 24 9.07 4.42 -0.79
CA ALA A 24 9.08 4.42 0.67
C ALA A 24 7.77 5.00 1.20
N PRO A 25 7.41 4.70 2.46
CA PRO A 25 6.15 5.22 3.03
C PRO A 25 6.01 6.73 2.92
N ALA A 26 7.10 7.48 3.14
CA ALA A 26 7.06 8.94 3.02
C ALA A 26 6.77 9.38 1.58
N GLU A 27 7.36 8.70 0.61
CA GLU A 27 7.13 9.01 -0.80
C GLU A 27 5.69 8.72 -1.21
N LEU A 28 5.17 7.58 -0.76
CA LEU A 28 3.79 7.21 -1.06
C LEU A 28 2.82 8.19 -0.43
N ALA A 29 3.10 8.64 0.79
CA ALA A 29 2.27 9.64 1.46
C ALA A 29 2.19 10.92 0.65
N ILE A 30 3.33 11.39 0.14
CA ILE A 30 3.37 12.60 -0.70
C ILE A 30 2.57 12.39 -1.98
N LYS A 31 2.76 11.27 -2.64
CA LYS A 31 2.04 10.96 -3.88
C LYS A 31 0.54 10.96 -3.72
N ARG A 32 0.06 10.50 -2.57
CA ARG A 32 -1.37 10.39 -2.32
C ARG A 32 -1.94 11.57 -1.54
N GLY A 33 -1.09 12.51 -1.14
CA GLY A 33 -1.54 13.68 -0.38
C GLY A 33 -2.05 13.33 1.00
N VAL A 34 -1.44 12.35 1.64
CA VAL A 34 -1.81 11.91 2.98
C VAL A 34 -0.56 11.90 3.86
N THR A 35 -0.75 11.65 5.15
CA THR A 35 0.37 11.54 6.08
C THR A 35 0.96 10.13 6.02
N GLU A 36 2.21 10.00 6.47
CA GLU A 36 2.86 8.70 6.59
C GLU A 36 2.06 7.75 7.46
N ARG A 37 1.50 8.29 8.55
CA ARG A 37 0.67 7.50 9.45
C ARG A 37 -0.54 6.90 8.71
N THR A 38 -1.15 7.68 7.84
CA THR A 38 -2.27 7.19 7.02
C THR A 38 -1.81 6.05 6.13
N VAL A 39 -0.61 6.15 5.55
CA VAL A 39 -0.05 5.07 4.73
C VAL A 39 0.09 3.80 5.56
N TYR A 40 0.65 3.90 6.76
CA TYR A 40 0.79 2.73 7.62
C TYR A 40 -0.55 2.12 7.99
N ASN A 41 -1.55 2.95 8.27
CA ASN A 41 -2.89 2.46 8.58
C ASN A 41 -3.51 1.72 7.41
N ILE A 42 -3.34 2.26 6.21
CA ILE A 42 -3.85 1.61 4.99
C ILE A 42 -3.15 0.27 4.78
N MET A 43 -1.84 0.24 4.89
CA MET A 43 -1.07 -0.98 4.70
C MET A 43 -1.43 -2.04 5.73
N GLU A 44 -1.68 -1.63 6.96
CA GLU A 44 -2.12 -2.57 7.98
C GLU A 44 -3.50 -3.14 7.66
N SER A 45 -4.40 -2.34 7.14
CA SER A 45 -5.71 -2.81 6.70
C SER A 45 -5.59 -3.84 5.57
N LEU A 46 -4.62 -3.66 4.69
CA LEU A 46 -4.41 -4.54 3.56
C LEU A 46 -3.58 -5.78 3.90
N ARG A 47 -3.06 -5.85 5.11
CA ARG A 47 -2.17 -6.92 5.53
C ARG A 47 -2.82 -8.30 5.50
N TYR A 48 -4.13 -8.34 5.65
CA TYR A 48 -4.89 -9.59 5.74
C TYR A 48 -5.87 -9.75 4.59
N THR A 49 -5.50 -9.32 3.40
CA THR A 49 -6.36 -9.49 2.24
C THR A 49 -6.17 -10.87 1.62
N GLU A 50 -7.10 -11.26 0.77
CA GLU A 50 -7.01 -12.52 0.03
C GLU A 50 -5.81 -12.54 -0.93
N ALA A 51 -5.32 -11.37 -1.31
CA ALA A 51 -4.16 -11.26 -2.21
C ALA A 51 -2.84 -11.62 -1.53
N GLY A 52 -2.84 -11.79 -0.21
CA GLY A 52 -1.66 -12.10 0.57
C GLY A 52 -1.30 -10.99 1.52
N SER A 53 -0.19 -11.15 2.21
CA SER A 53 0.31 -10.16 3.15
C SER A 53 1.09 -9.08 2.41
N ILE A 54 1.03 -7.85 2.92
CA ILE A 54 1.82 -6.76 2.37
C ILE A 54 2.99 -6.49 3.33
N GLU A 55 4.19 -6.45 2.79
CA GLU A 55 5.40 -6.16 3.54
C GLU A 55 6.21 -5.10 2.81
N TYR A 56 7.00 -4.33 3.54
CA TYR A 56 7.90 -3.37 2.93
C TYR A 56 9.22 -4.05 2.61
N SER A 57 9.66 -3.95 1.37
CA SER A 57 10.93 -4.49 0.91
C SER A 57 11.94 -3.37 0.76
N LYS A 58 12.97 -3.36 1.58
CA LYS A 58 14.03 -2.36 1.50
C LYS A 58 14.79 -2.43 0.17
N PRO A 59 15.17 -3.61 -0.32
CA PRO A 59 15.85 -3.69 -1.61
C PRO A 59 15.04 -3.12 -2.76
N ASP A 60 13.74 -3.31 -2.74
CA ASP A 60 12.86 -2.82 -3.79
C ASP A 60 12.40 -1.38 -3.55
N ARG A 61 12.61 -0.86 -2.35
CA ARG A 61 12.09 0.44 -1.91
C ARG A 61 10.60 0.54 -2.19
N SER A 62 9.88 -0.51 -1.88
CA SER A 62 8.46 -0.60 -2.18
C SER A 62 7.80 -1.61 -1.27
N TYR A 63 6.51 -1.43 -1.07
CA TYR A 63 5.69 -2.49 -0.50
C TYR A 63 5.51 -3.56 -1.55
N ILE A 64 5.50 -4.79 -1.12
CA ILE A 64 5.31 -5.96 -2.00
C ILE A 64 4.31 -6.90 -1.37
N PHE A 65 3.72 -7.73 -2.19
CA PHE A 65 2.89 -8.82 -1.70
C PHE A 65 3.80 -10.00 -1.35
N SER A 66 3.64 -10.50 -0.15
CA SER A 66 4.36 -11.68 0.30
C SER A 66 3.44 -12.88 0.20
N ASN A 67 3.72 -13.74 -0.76
CA ASN A 67 2.97 -14.97 -0.93
C ASN A 67 3.62 -16.07 -0.11
N LYS A 68 3.15 -16.20 1.11
CA LYS A 68 3.56 -17.32 1.93
C LYS A 68 2.48 -18.38 1.85
N ILE A 69 2.80 -19.39 1.15
CA ILE A 69 1.98 -20.59 1.15
C ILE A 69 2.54 -21.53 2.20
#